data_35a0095de70e669746c04785400a8be3
#
_entry.id   35a0095de70e669746c04785400a8be3
#
_cell.length_a   1.000
_cell.length_b   1.000
_cell.length_c   1.000
_cell.angle_alpha   90.00
_cell.angle_beta   90.00
_cell.angle_gamma   90.00
#
_symmetry.space_group_name_H-M   'P 1'
#
loop_
_entity.id
_entity.type
_entity.pdbx_description
1 polymer ?
#
loop_
_entity_poly.entity_id
_entity_poly.type
_entity_poly.pdbx_seq_one_letter_code
_entity_poly.pdbx_strand_id
1 'polypeptide(L)'
;MASLIICLDGTWNNADSADFQTNIGLLASMIDPKPERGVPAQIYYDAGVGTSGSRTNRLAGGLLGKGLSTNILEAYRFLSLNYQPGDDIYIFGYSRGAYTARSLCGFLAASGLLRADACDPRTQDFAWRYYRTKPKKRFPADKEHLRRLAHPSVRVRFLGVFDTVGSLGIPRTWLNWIGRRAFQFHDTDLCAIVDHACQALAIDEHRMEFEAAVWRQPQHRGYRAVEQVWFPGVHANIGGGYEDRGLSDLTLDWMIKRLRKYCPEVVVSAAGLQPDHRGTLYDPRSWLYWRSIWRPLMRLINRCVLKDCRRIRLASIAPHSKPIGEMLHWSALARFMETKKAGGRKRYAPPNLRAALDSVREGKTLIVGADGEPGSFLPAVAPVSAPTRPAAQPTAGEMRLH
;
A
#
# COMPACT_ATOMS: atom_id res chain seq x y z
N MET A 1 7.26 26.90 11.46
CA MET A 1 6.59 25.78 10.77
C MET A 1 7.67 24.84 10.29
N ALA A 2 7.51 23.55 10.56
CA ALA A 2 8.38 22.49 10.07
C ALA A 2 7.52 21.36 9.49
N SER A 3 8.12 20.53 8.64
CA SER A 3 7.53 19.30 8.14
C SER A 3 8.04 18.13 8.98
N LEU A 4 7.14 17.44 9.71
CA LEU A 4 7.49 16.22 10.43
C LEU A 4 7.17 15.01 9.56
N ILE A 5 8.21 14.30 9.12
CA ILE A 5 8.09 13.22 8.14
C ILE A 5 8.43 11.89 8.80
N ILE A 6 7.45 10.98 8.77
CA ILE A 6 7.56 9.64 9.32
C ILE A 6 7.66 8.64 8.17
N CYS A 7 8.76 7.91 8.11
CA CYS A 7 9.06 6.89 7.11
C CYS A 7 9.15 5.51 7.79
N LEU A 8 8.14 4.65 7.57
CA LEU A 8 7.99 3.35 8.21
C LEU A 8 8.19 2.23 7.20
N ASP A 9 9.31 1.53 7.28
CA ASP A 9 9.69 0.54 6.28
C ASP A 9 9.13 -0.87 6.57
N GLY A 10 9.20 -1.73 5.55
CA GLY A 10 8.82 -3.13 5.63
C GLY A 10 9.89 -3.98 6.35
N THR A 11 9.48 -5.00 7.08
CA THR A 11 10.36 -5.77 7.98
C THR A 11 11.10 -6.95 7.32
N TRP A 12 11.12 -7.04 6.01
CA TRP A 12 11.79 -8.12 5.26
C TRP A 12 12.91 -7.60 4.35
N ASN A 13 13.54 -6.50 4.71
CA ASN A 13 14.85 -6.24 4.15
C ASN A 13 15.74 -7.36 4.64
N ASN A 14 16.05 -8.32 3.74
CA ASN A 14 17.07 -9.32 4.01
C ASN A 14 18.32 -8.54 4.39
N ALA A 15 18.77 -8.67 5.64
CA ALA A 15 20.05 -8.12 6.07
C ALA A 15 21.24 -8.69 5.27
N ASP A 16 20.97 -9.69 4.43
CA ASP A 16 21.94 -10.31 3.50
C ASP A 16 21.98 -9.61 2.11
N SER A 17 21.03 -8.70 1.82
CA SER A 17 21.05 -7.86 0.61
C SER A 17 21.01 -6.38 1.04
N ALA A 18 22.08 -5.93 1.67
CA ALA A 18 22.30 -4.51 2.01
C ALA A 18 22.27 -3.58 0.79
N ASP A 19 22.21 -4.16 -0.42
CA ASP A 19 22.33 -3.47 -1.69
C ASP A 19 20.99 -3.01 -2.29
N PHE A 20 19.83 -3.53 -1.83
CA PHE A 20 18.56 -3.21 -2.46
C PHE A 20 17.63 -2.42 -1.52
N GLN A 21 17.61 -1.12 -1.72
CA GLN A 21 16.79 -0.20 -0.93
C GLN A 21 15.30 -0.31 -1.30
N THR A 22 14.45 -0.11 -0.29
CA THR A 22 13.01 0.06 -0.48
C THR A 22 12.67 1.47 -0.94
N ASN A 23 11.46 1.65 -1.44
CA ASN A 23 10.94 2.98 -1.78
C ASN A 23 10.82 3.90 -0.57
N ILE A 24 10.66 3.36 0.64
CA ILE A 24 10.63 4.16 1.88
C ILE A 24 12.03 4.68 2.22
N GLY A 25 13.04 3.81 2.17
CA GLY A 25 14.43 4.21 2.41
C GLY A 25 14.91 5.27 1.40
N LEU A 26 14.57 5.05 0.11
CA LEU A 26 14.90 6.03 -0.93
C LEU A 26 14.15 7.34 -0.75
N LEU A 27 12.84 7.32 -0.51
CA LEU A 27 12.06 8.52 -0.28
C LEU A 27 12.64 9.34 0.87
N ALA A 28 12.98 8.68 1.99
CA ALA A 28 13.60 9.34 3.13
C ALA A 28 14.93 10.03 2.76
N SER A 29 15.73 9.41 1.89
CA SER A 29 17.00 9.99 1.43
C SER A 29 16.83 11.08 0.35
N MET A 30 15.72 11.09 -0.38
CA MET A 30 15.41 12.03 -1.46
C MET A 30 14.75 13.33 -0.97
N ILE A 31 14.21 13.34 0.25
CA ILE A 31 13.62 14.54 0.86
C ILE A 31 14.75 15.43 1.34
N ASP A 32 14.69 16.71 0.93
CA ASP A 32 15.65 17.72 1.41
C ASP A 32 15.25 18.19 2.82
N PRO A 33 16.07 17.94 3.85
CA PRO A 33 15.75 18.36 5.21
C PRO A 33 15.90 19.89 5.44
N LYS A 34 16.63 20.57 4.58
CA LYS A 34 16.91 22.02 4.69
C LYS A 34 16.85 22.70 3.33
N PRO A 35 15.68 22.71 2.68
CA PRO A 35 15.58 23.28 1.35
C PRO A 35 15.79 24.79 1.35
N GLU A 36 16.43 25.33 0.31
CA GLU A 36 16.55 26.76 0.10
C GLU A 36 15.17 27.44 -0.05
N ARG A 37 14.23 26.72 -0.65
CA ARG A 37 12.82 27.11 -0.77
C ARG A 37 11.95 25.97 -0.25
N GLY A 38 10.98 26.30 0.60
CA GLY A 38 10.13 25.31 1.23
C GLY A 38 10.21 25.38 2.75
N VAL A 39 9.83 24.30 3.41
CA VAL A 39 9.77 24.22 4.87
C VAL A 39 10.79 23.18 5.36
N PRO A 40 11.58 23.49 6.40
CA PRO A 40 12.52 22.51 6.97
C PRO A 40 11.81 21.23 7.38
N ALA A 41 12.43 20.07 7.11
CA ALA A 41 11.89 18.77 7.42
C ALA A 41 12.70 18.05 8.50
N GLN A 42 11.98 17.45 9.47
CA GLN A 42 12.54 16.49 10.42
C GLN A 42 12.08 15.10 10.03
N ILE A 43 12.99 14.22 9.72
CA ILE A 43 12.68 12.88 9.19
C ILE A 43 12.94 11.84 10.27
N TYR A 44 11.90 11.07 10.60
CA TYR A 44 12.01 9.85 11.39
C TYR A 44 11.94 8.65 10.44
N TYR A 45 12.97 7.83 10.42
CA TYR A 45 13.02 6.60 9.65
C TYR A 45 13.11 5.38 10.56
N ASP A 46 12.19 4.44 10.36
CA ASP A 46 12.16 3.13 11.03
C ASP A 46 12.33 2.04 9.97
N ALA A 47 13.44 1.32 10.05
CA ALA A 47 13.77 0.22 9.14
C ALA A 47 12.86 -1.04 9.33
N GLY A 48 11.91 -0.97 10.26
CA GLY A 48 11.01 -2.07 10.60
C GLY A 48 11.59 -3.10 11.58
N VAL A 49 10.71 -3.87 12.21
CA VAL A 49 11.11 -4.92 13.19
C VAL A 49 11.87 -6.06 12.51
N GLY A 50 13.04 -6.41 13.03
CA GLY A 50 13.81 -7.59 12.60
C GLY A 50 15.19 -7.33 12.04
N THR A 51 15.70 -6.09 12.09
CA THR A 51 17.07 -5.74 11.65
C THR A 51 18.14 -6.06 12.70
N SER A 52 17.78 -6.25 13.98
CA SER A 52 18.70 -6.60 15.06
C SER A 52 18.38 -7.97 15.66
N GLY A 53 19.23 -8.98 15.43
CA GLY A 53 19.16 -10.28 16.11
C GLY A 53 19.31 -11.52 15.22
N SER A 54 19.73 -12.66 15.86
CA SER A 54 19.95 -13.95 15.20
C SER A 54 18.72 -14.45 14.43
N ARG A 55 18.95 -15.15 13.31
CA ARG A 55 17.93 -15.76 12.42
C ARG A 55 16.87 -16.61 13.14
N THR A 56 17.21 -17.21 14.26
CA THR A 56 16.30 -18.08 15.04
C THR A 56 15.23 -17.31 15.81
N ASN A 57 15.49 -16.08 16.24
CA ASN A 57 14.52 -15.25 16.99
C ASN A 57 13.51 -14.50 16.09
N ARG A 58 13.75 -14.42 14.79
CA ARG A 58 12.87 -13.73 13.82
C ARG A 58 11.55 -14.47 13.54
N LEU A 59 11.48 -15.75 13.87
CA LEU A 59 10.33 -16.61 13.57
C LEU A 59 9.31 -16.73 14.70
N ALA A 60 9.62 -16.21 15.89
CA ALA A 60 8.71 -16.29 17.03
C ALA A 60 7.60 -15.24 16.91
N GLY A 61 6.42 -15.67 16.49
CA GLY A 61 5.25 -14.81 16.19
C GLY A 61 4.78 -13.87 17.30
N GLY A 62 5.19 -14.07 18.56
CA GLY A 62 4.96 -13.15 19.67
C GLY A 62 5.74 -11.84 19.57
N LEU A 63 6.93 -11.87 18.94
CA LEU A 63 7.78 -10.70 18.72
C LEU A 63 7.21 -9.76 17.62
N LEU A 64 6.50 -10.30 16.62
CA LEU A 64 5.95 -9.50 15.51
C LEU A 64 4.85 -8.54 15.97
N GLY A 65 3.95 -8.97 16.85
CA GLY A 65 2.88 -8.11 17.36
C GLY A 65 3.37 -7.06 18.37
N LYS A 66 4.36 -7.41 19.19
CA LYS A 66 5.01 -6.45 20.10
C LYS A 66 5.80 -5.42 19.32
N GLY A 67 6.57 -5.84 18.30
CA GLY A 67 7.36 -4.95 17.46
C GLY A 67 6.52 -3.91 16.71
N LEU A 68 5.36 -4.30 16.16
CA LEU A 68 4.45 -3.36 15.50
C LEU A 68 3.95 -2.27 16.46
N SER A 69 3.55 -2.67 17.68
CA SER A 69 3.11 -1.70 18.70
C SER A 69 4.24 -0.77 19.14
N THR A 70 5.46 -1.28 19.24
CA THR A 70 6.65 -0.50 19.56
C THR A 70 6.90 0.58 18.51
N ASN A 71 6.92 0.20 17.23
CA ASN A 71 7.16 1.16 16.13
C ASN A 71 6.09 2.27 16.09
N ILE A 72 4.81 1.93 16.35
CA ILE A 72 3.74 2.95 16.45
C ILE A 72 4.01 3.90 17.61
N LEU A 73 4.38 3.38 18.78
CA LEU A 73 4.64 4.17 19.99
C LEU A 73 5.88 5.05 19.84
N GLU A 74 6.93 4.56 19.18
CA GLU A 74 8.16 5.32 18.93
C GLU A 74 7.91 6.47 17.94
N ALA A 75 7.21 6.20 16.84
CA ALA A 75 6.82 7.24 15.88
C ALA A 75 5.88 8.28 16.52
N TYR A 76 4.93 7.84 17.35
CA TYR A 76 4.06 8.74 18.11
C TYR A 76 4.86 9.61 19.07
N ARG A 77 5.82 9.01 19.81
CA ARG A 77 6.71 9.74 20.72
C ARG A 77 7.56 10.76 19.99
N PHE A 78 8.14 10.38 18.84
CA PHE A 78 8.88 11.34 18.00
C PHE A 78 8.01 12.54 17.65
N LEU A 79 6.78 12.32 17.17
CA LEU A 79 5.84 13.39 16.87
C LEU A 79 5.54 14.23 18.11
N SER A 80 5.23 13.62 19.25
CA SER A 80 4.90 14.33 20.50
C SER A 80 6.02 15.24 20.99
N LEU A 81 7.27 14.82 20.82
CA LEU A 81 8.44 15.57 21.30
C LEU A 81 8.88 16.69 20.36
N ASN A 82 8.56 16.59 19.06
CA ASN A 82 9.06 17.51 18.04
C ASN A 82 7.98 18.44 17.44
N TYR A 83 6.69 18.07 17.56
CA TYR A 83 5.60 18.85 16.98
C TYR A 83 5.39 20.19 17.71
N GLN A 84 5.31 21.26 16.94
CA GLN A 84 4.89 22.59 17.37
C GLN A 84 3.58 22.96 16.68
N PRO A 85 2.72 23.76 17.32
CA PRO A 85 1.50 24.26 16.68
C PRO A 85 1.80 24.94 15.34
N GLY A 86 1.19 24.47 14.29
CA GLY A 86 1.42 24.95 12.92
C GLY A 86 2.33 24.08 12.08
N ASP A 87 2.96 23.05 12.64
CA ASP A 87 3.73 22.08 11.87
C ASP A 87 2.80 21.12 11.11
N ASP A 88 3.29 20.63 9.99
CA ASP A 88 2.60 19.64 9.15
C ASP A 88 3.20 18.25 9.33
N ILE A 89 2.34 17.22 9.35
CA ILE A 89 2.74 15.83 9.50
C ILE A 89 2.54 15.06 8.19
N TYR A 90 3.58 14.32 7.78
CA TYR A 90 3.60 13.46 6.60
C TYR A 90 4.00 12.06 7.03
N ILE A 91 3.25 11.06 6.58
CA ILE A 91 3.48 9.67 7.01
C ILE A 91 3.58 8.79 5.77
N PHE A 92 4.68 8.04 5.67
CA PHE A 92 4.90 7.08 4.60
C PHE A 92 5.13 5.69 5.17
N GLY A 93 4.71 4.66 4.41
CA GLY A 93 4.91 3.30 4.85
C GLY A 93 4.87 2.28 3.74
N TYR A 94 5.59 1.16 3.93
CA TYR A 94 5.56 0.02 3.02
C TYR A 94 5.22 -1.26 3.77
N SER A 95 4.36 -2.11 3.18
CA SER A 95 4.05 -3.43 3.73
C SER A 95 3.49 -3.34 5.18
N ARG A 96 4.18 -3.92 6.17
CA ARG A 96 3.86 -3.77 7.60
C ARG A 96 4.09 -2.35 8.09
N GLY A 97 5.08 -1.63 7.55
CA GLY A 97 5.25 -0.20 7.79
C GLY A 97 4.04 0.61 7.30
N ALA A 98 3.43 0.23 6.17
CA ALA A 98 2.18 0.84 5.72
C ALA A 98 1.02 0.59 6.69
N TYR A 99 0.95 -0.61 7.26
CA TYR A 99 -0.02 -0.92 8.33
C TYR A 99 0.26 -0.11 9.60
N THR A 100 1.54 0.04 10.00
CA THR A 100 1.97 0.90 11.11
C THR A 100 1.59 2.36 10.88
N ALA A 101 1.83 2.89 9.67
CA ALA A 101 1.48 4.25 9.26
C ALA A 101 -0.03 4.53 9.41
N ARG A 102 -0.86 3.61 8.92
CA ARG A 102 -2.33 3.73 9.04
C ARG A 102 -2.79 3.63 10.49
N SER A 103 -2.18 2.73 11.27
CA SER A 103 -2.47 2.59 12.70
C SER A 103 -2.05 3.82 13.51
N LEU A 104 -0.93 4.45 13.15
CA LEU A 104 -0.49 5.72 13.75
C LEU A 104 -1.51 6.83 13.49
N CYS A 105 -2.04 6.95 12.27
CA CYS A 105 -3.14 7.88 11.97
C CYS A 105 -4.37 7.60 12.85
N GLY A 106 -4.75 6.33 13.02
CA GLY A 106 -5.84 5.93 13.92
C GLY A 106 -5.57 6.28 15.39
N PHE A 107 -4.33 6.13 15.84
CA PHE A 107 -3.91 6.49 17.19
C PHE A 107 -3.98 8.00 17.40
N LEU A 108 -3.44 8.79 16.49
CA LEU A 108 -3.55 10.26 16.50
C LEU A 108 -5.01 10.73 16.49
N ALA A 109 -5.85 10.11 15.67
CA ALA A 109 -7.27 10.46 15.57
C ALA A 109 -8.06 10.15 16.86
N ALA A 110 -7.72 9.05 17.54
CA ALA A 110 -8.44 8.60 18.71
C ALA A 110 -8.02 9.33 19.99
N SER A 111 -6.70 9.50 20.19
CA SER A 111 -6.11 9.96 21.45
C SER A 111 -5.58 11.40 21.39
N GLY A 112 -5.49 11.98 20.18
CA GLY A 112 -4.75 13.22 19.95
C GLY A 112 -3.24 12.99 19.97
N LEU A 113 -2.47 14.05 19.73
CA LEU A 113 -1.01 14.08 19.87
C LEU A 113 -0.66 14.78 21.18
N LEU A 114 -0.07 14.05 22.12
CA LEU A 114 0.36 14.62 23.40
C LEU A 114 1.37 15.75 23.18
N ARG A 115 1.28 16.79 24.00
CA ARG A 115 2.31 17.83 24.03
C ARG A 115 3.60 17.26 24.62
N ALA A 116 4.74 17.85 24.28
CA ALA A 116 6.05 17.40 24.74
C ALA A 116 6.17 17.34 26.27
N ASP A 117 5.59 18.32 26.96
CA ASP A 117 5.58 18.39 28.45
C ASP A 117 4.70 17.30 29.08
N ALA A 118 3.75 16.72 28.33
CA ALA A 118 2.85 15.67 28.79
C ALA A 118 3.22 14.27 28.27
N CYS A 119 4.23 14.15 27.43
CA CYS A 119 4.61 12.88 26.78
C CYS A 119 5.59 12.07 27.62
N ASP A 120 5.18 11.68 28.83
CA ASP A 120 5.89 10.71 29.66
C ASP A 120 5.41 9.27 29.39
N PRO A 121 6.16 8.21 29.82
CA PRO A 121 5.81 6.83 29.55
C PRO A 121 4.43 6.40 30.08
N ARG A 122 3.96 6.95 31.20
CA ARG A 122 2.65 6.61 31.80
C ARG A 122 1.51 7.22 31.00
N THR A 123 1.65 8.48 30.61
CA THR A 123 0.67 9.20 29.80
C THR A 123 0.59 8.62 28.41
N GLN A 124 1.73 8.27 27.79
CA GLN A 124 1.76 7.59 26.50
C GLN A 124 1.08 6.21 26.55
N ASP A 125 1.34 5.41 27.61
CA ASP A 125 0.66 4.12 27.80
C ASP A 125 -0.86 4.30 28.03
N PHE A 126 -1.27 5.32 28.73
CA PHE A 126 -2.69 5.64 28.92
C PHE A 126 -3.35 5.99 27.57
N ALA A 127 -2.74 6.85 26.75
CA ALA A 127 -3.22 7.17 25.41
C ALA A 127 -3.29 5.94 24.50
N TRP A 128 -2.27 5.08 24.57
CA TRP A 128 -2.23 3.83 23.84
C TRP A 128 -3.34 2.85 24.25
N ARG A 129 -3.58 2.68 25.55
CA ARG A 129 -4.68 1.85 26.06
C ARG A 129 -6.04 2.41 25.64
N TYR A 130 -6.21 3.73 25.66
CA TYR A 130 -7.43 4.39 25.17
C TYR A 130 -7.66 4.10 23.69
N TYR A 131 -6.66 4.25 22.83
CA TYR A 131 -6.74 3.91 21.41
C TYR A 131 -7.15 2.45 21.19
N ARG A 132 -6.54 1.52 21.90
CA ARG A 132 -6.82 0.08 21.80
C ARG A 132 -8.19 -0.34 22.36
N THR A 133 -8.82 0.50 23.13
CA THR A 133 -10.17 0.26 23.63
C THR A 133 -11.19 0.49 22.52
N LYS A 134 -12.11 -0.48 22.32
CA LYS A 134 -13.17 -0.35 21.32
C LYS A 134 -13.94 0.97 21.52
N PRO A 135 -14.27 1.72 20.46
CA PRO A 135 -14.91 3.05 20.58
C PRO A 135 -16.15 3.07 21.51
N LYS A 136 -16.99 2.03 21.43
CA LYS A 136 -18.19 1.89 22.29
C LYS A 136 -17.90 1.66 23.78
N LYS A 137 -16.63 1.34 24.13
CA LYS A 137 -16.18 1.07 25.51
C LYS A 137 -15.25 2.16 26.06
N ARG A 138 -15.00 3.24 25.30
CA ARG A 138 -14.18 4.37 25.72
C ARG A 138 -14.98 5.25 26.66
N PHE A 139 -14.39 5.63 27.80
CA PHE A 139 -15.03 6.55 28.72
C PHE A 139 -14.86 8.00 28.24
N PRO A 140 -15.92 8.83 28.28
CA PRO A 140 -15.82 10.26 27.92
C PRO A 140 -14.81 11.03 28.79
N ALA A 141 -14.69 10.70 30.08
CA ALA A 141 -13.70 11.29 30.98
C ALA A 141 -12.25 11.07 30.53
N ASP A 142 -11.94 9.87 30.02
CA ASP A 142 -10.59 9.55 29.49
C ASP A 142 -10.30 10.40 28.25
N LYS A 143 -11.28 10.58 27.37
CA LYS A 143 -11.16 11.44 26.20
C LYS A 143 -10.88 12.89 26.59
N GLU A 144 -11.63 13.41 27.57
CA GLU A 144 -11.45 14.77 28.04
C GLU A 144 -10.09 14.96 28.73
N HIS A 145 -9.64 13.97 29.50
CA HIS A 145 -8.30 13.97 30.09
C HIS A 145 -7.21 14.06 29.01
N LEU A 146 -7.26 13.20 28.00
CA LEU A 146 -6.31 13.23 26.87
C LEU A 146 -6.36 14.56 26.11
N ARG A 147 -7.56 15.13 25.91
CA ARG A 147 -7.72 16.40 25.21
C ARG A 147 -7.00 17.56 25.91
N ARG A 148 -6.91 17.54 27.24
CA ARG A 148 -6.16 18.55 28.01
C ARG A 148 -4.66 18.41 27.89
N LEU A 149 -4.16 17.20 27.62
CA LEU A 149 -2.73 16.87 27.51
C LEU A 149 -2.23 16.91 26.05
N ALA A 150 -3.13 16.88 25.09
CA ALA A 150 -2.83 16.88 23.67
C ALA A 150 -2.85 18.28 23.05
N HIS A 151 -2.26 18.39 21.86
CA HIS A 151 -2.43 19.54 21.00
C HIS A 151 -3.91 19.67 20.56
N PRO A 152 -4.48 20.87 20.47
CA PRO A 152 -5.90 21.08 20.22
C PRO A 152 -6.35 20.62 18.83
N SER A 153 -5.45 20.68 17.85
CA SER A 153 -5.74 20.27 16.47
C SER A 153 -4.45 19.76 15.83
N VAL A 154 -4.50 18.54 15.33
CA VAL A 154 -3.39 17.90 14.60
C VAL A 154 -3.97 17.28 13.34
N ARG A 155 -3.30 17.52 12.21
CA ARG A 155 -3.68 16.93 10.92
C ARG A 155 -2.47 16.23 10.29
N VAL A 156 -2.77 15.15 9.57
CA VAL A 156 -1.82 14.48 8.69
C VAL A 156 -2.06 15.00 7.28
N ARG A 157 -1.15 15.82 6.79
CA ARG A 157 -1.27 16.47 5.47
C ARG A 157 -1.22 15.43 4.35
N PHE A 158 -0.35 14.42 4.50
CA PHE A 158 -0.19 13.40 3.49
C PHE A 158 0.09 12.03 4.12
N LEU A 159 -0.66 11.01 3.70
CA LEU A 159 -0.44 9.61 4.01
C LEU A 159 -0.13 8.85 2.72
N GLY A 160 1.13 8.48 2.50
CA GLY A 160 1.60 7.74 1.33
C GLY A 160 1.97 6.31 1.69
N VAL A 161 1.28 5.31 1.13
CA VAL A 161 1.56 3.91 1.47
C VAL A 161 1.75 3.04 0.24
N PHE A 162 2.71 2.10 0.35
CA PHE A 162 3.01 1.11 -0.68
C PHE A 162 2.53 -0.25 -0.23
N ASP A 163 1.57 -0.78 -0.95
CA ASP A 163 1.01 -2.12 -0.85
C ASP A 163 0.77 -2.60 0.59
N THR A 164 -0.12 -1.89 1.29
CA THR A 164 -0.50 -2.24 2.65
C THR A 164 -1.04 -3.66 2.69
N VAL A 165 -0.40 -4.52 3.45
CA VAL A 165 -0.89 -5.86 3.73
C VAL A 165 -1.57 -5.85 5.09
N GLY A 166 -2.75 -6.48 5.17
CA GLY A 166 -3.48 -6.57 6.42
C GLY A 166 -2.69 -7.33 7.49
N SER A 167 -3.16 -7.31 8.73
CA SER A 167 -2.58 -8.05 9.86
C SER A 167 -2.43 -9.56 9.62
N LEU A 168 -2.90 -10.05 8.47
CA LEU A 168 -2.84 -11.44 8.02
C LEU A 168 -1.55 -11.82 7.28
N GLY A 169 -0.59 -10.91 7.10
CA GLY A 169 0.76 -11.25 6.60
C GLY A 169 1.49 -12.28 7.49
N ILE A 170 0.91 -12.63 8.62
CA ILE A 170 1.28 -13.75 9.47
C ILE A 170 0.45 -14.98 9.07
N PRO A 171 1.04 -16.15 8.78
CA PRO A 171 0.32 -17.36 8.43
C PRO A 171 -0.83 -17.63 9.42
N ARG A 172 -2.01 -17.96 8.94
CA ARG A 172 -3.22 -18.19 9.76
C ARG A 172 -3.01 -19.20 10.88
N THR A 173 -2.10 -20.14 10.70
CA THR A 173 -1.69 -21.12 11.71
C THR A 173 -1.04 -20.47 12.92
N TRP A 174 -0.35 -19.35 12.74
CA TRP A 174 0.33 -18.60 13.79
C TRP A 174 -0.57 -17.53 14.42
N LEU A 175 -1.52 -16.96 13.65
CA LEU A 175 -2.55 -16.03 14.15
C LEU A 175 -3.48 -16.69 15.20
N ASN A 176 -3.75 -17.97 15.06
CA ASN A 176 -4.56 -18.69 16.05
C ASN A 176 -3.82 -18.84 17.38
N TRP A 177 -2.49 -18.83 17.37
CA TRP A 177 -1.66 -18.98 18.57
C TRP A 177 -1.34 -17.64 19.26
N ILE A 178 -1.17 -16.54 18.49
CA ILE A 178 -0.81 -15.21 19.01
C ILE A 178 -2.04 -14.39 19.42
N GLY A 179 -3.23 -14.90 19.11
CA GLY A 179 -4.51 -14.27 19.42
C GLY A 179 -4.88 -13.17 18.42
N ARG A 180 -5.91 -13.42 17.63
CA ARG A 180 -6.57 -12.42 16.74
C ARG A 180 -6.85 -11.09 17.43
N ARG A 181 -6.94 -11.08 18.77
CA ARG A 181 -7.23 -9.90 19.59
C ARG A 181 -6.13 -8.84 19.54
N ALA A 182 -4.85 -9.22 19.37
CA ALA A 182 -3.74 -8.27 19.34
C ALA A 182 -3.75 -7.38 18.07
N PHE A 183 -4.33 -7.87 16.97
CA PHE A 183 -4.34 -7.17 15.67
C PHE A 183 -5.71 -6.60 15.28
N GLN A 184 -6.79 -6.97 15.99
CA GLN A 184 -8.15 -6.50 15.68
C GLN A 184 -8.43 -5.05 16.11
N PHE A 185 -7.50 -4.40 16.82
CA PHE A 185 -7.69 -3.06 17.36
C PHE A 185 -7.19 -1.94 16.44
N HIS A 186 -6.36 -2.28 15.44
CA HIS A 186 -5.82 -1.29 14.53
C HIS A 186 -6.85 -1.00 13.44
N ASP A 187 -7.47 0.16 13.57
CA ASP A 187 -8.34 0.71 12.54
C ASP A 187 -7.46 1.17 11.38
N THR A 188 -7.51 0.46 10.27
CA THR A 188 -6.79 0.80 9.04
C THR A 188 -7.67 1.55 8.05
N ASP A 189 -8.88 1.90 8.43
CA ASP A 189 -9.74 2.77 7.64
C ASP A 189 -9.18 4.20 7.61
N LEU A 190 -9.58 4.96 6.62
CA LEU A 190 -9.10 6.33 6.48
C LEU A 190 -9.67 7.23 7.57
N CYS A 191 -8.79 7.84 8.36
CA CYS A 191 -9.16 8.70 9.48
C CYS A 191 -9.47 10.12 9.03
N ALA A 192 -10.36 10.82 9.76
CA ALA A 192 -10.77 12.19 9.47
C ALA A 192 -9.65 13.24 9.57
N ILE A 193 -8.54 12.89 10.24
CA ILE A 193 -7.39 13.79 10.39
C ILE A 193 -6.45 13.80 9.18
N VAL A 194 -6.66 12.90 8.20
CA VAL A 194 -5.84 12.80 6.99
C VAL A 194 -6.43 13.67 5.90
N ASP A 195 -5.63 14.58 5.32
CA ASP A 195 -6.04 15.43 4.21
C ASP A 195 -5.92 14.70 2.87
N HIS A 196 -4.76 14.16 2.56
CA HIS A 196 -4.47 13.47 1.31
C HIS A 196 -3.95 12.06 1.58
N ALA A 197 -4.55 11.07 0.95
CA ALA A 197 -4.18 9.67 1.13
C ALA A 197 -3.89 9.01 -0.23
N CYS A 198 -2.67 8.50 -0.40
CA CYS A 198 -2.21 7.85 -1.63
C CYS A 198 -1.71 6.44 -1.33
N GLN A 199 -2.21 5.44 -2.08
CA GLN A 199 -1.79 4.05 -1.95
C GLN A 199 -1.43 3.44 -3.30
N ALA A 200 -0.20 2.95 -3.44
CA ALA A 200 0.21 2.11 -4.57
C ALA A 200 -0.09 0.64 -4.25
N LEU A 201 -0.68 -0.10 -5.21
CA LEU A 201 -1.17 -1.47 -5.03
C LEU A 201 -0.62 -2.41 -6.10
N ALA A 202 -0.27 -3.64 -5.71
CA ALA A 202 0.24 -4.68 -6.58
C ALA A 202 -0.88 -5.45 -7.30
N ILE A 203 -0.85 -5.53 -8.63
CA ILE A 203 -1.79 -6.33 -9.43
C ILE A 203 -1.48 -7.82 -9.31
N ASP A 204 -0.20 -8.19 -9.28
CA ASP A 204 0.29 -9.57 -9.49
C ASP A 204 0.67 -10.30 -8.20
N GLU A 205 0.31 -9.75 -7.03
CA GLU A 205 0.55 -10.43 -5.76
C GLU A 205 -0.46 -11.55 -5.52
N HIS A 206 0.03 -12.79 -5.42
CA HIS A 206 -0.78 -14.00 -5.33
C HIS A 206 -0.64 -14.74 -4.00
N ARG A 207 0.23 -14.29 -3.09
CA ARG A 207 0.37 -14.91 -1.77
C ARG A 207 -0.86 -14.58 -0.92
N MET A 208 -1.43 -15.63 -0.29
CA MET A 208 -2.66 -15.51 0.51
C MET A 208 -2.49 -14.58 1.72
N GLU A 209 -1.28 -14.52 2.24
CA GLU A 209 -0.89 -13.71 3.39
C GLU A 209 -0.81 -12.22 3.06
N PHE A 210 -0.72 -11.89 1.76
CA PHE A 210 -0.54 -10.53 1.25
C PHE A 210 -1.82 -9.97 0.61
N GLU A 211 -2.97 -10.23 1.22
CA GLU A 211 -4.23 -9.61 0.80
C GLU A 211 -4.14 -8.08 0.95
N ALA A 212 -4.47 -7.34 -0.13
CA ALA A 212 -4.38 -5.88 -0.13
C ALA A 212 -5.43 -5.25 0.80
N ALA A 213 -4.97 -4.37 1.69
CA ALA A 213 -5.85 -3.60 2.56
C ALA A 213 -6.23 -2.28 1.87
N VAL A 214 -7.23 -2.31 0.99
CA VAL A 214 -7.75 -1.12 0.30
C VAL A 214 -8.58 -0.25 1.25
N TRP A 215 -8.49 1.07 1.11
CA TRP A 215 -9.40 1.99 1.80
C TRP A 215 -10.80 1.88 1.21
N ARG A 216 -11.76 1.94 2.11
CA ARG A 216 -13.19 1.88 1.78
C ARG A 216 -13.84 3.20 2.12
N GLN A 217 -15.06 3.40 1.63
CA GLN A 217 -15.79 4.65 1.89
C GLN A 217 -15.93 4.86 3.39
N PRO A 218 -15.28 5.89 3.99
CA PRO A 218 -15.42 6.18 5.39
C PRO A 218 -16.81 6.75 5.69
N GLN A 219 -17.25 6.63 6.94
CA GLN A 219 -18.50 7.21 7.41
C GLN A 219 -18.45 8.74 7.47
N HIS A 220 -17.26 9.34 7.35
CA HIS A 220 -17.03 10.79 7.37
C HIS A 220 -16.33 11.25 6.10
N ARG A 221 -16.50 12.52 5.72
CA ARG A 221 -15.92 13.14 4.52
C ARG A 221 -14.80 14.15 4.88
N GLY A 222 -13.92 13.81 5.80
CA GLY A 222 -12.87 14.72 6.28
C GLY A 222 -11.61 14.81 5.38
N TYR A 223 -11.45 13.94 4.39
CA TYR A 223 -10.32 13.91 3.47
C TYR A 223 -10.55 14.85 2.26
N ARG A 224 -9.46 15.40 1.70
CA ARG A 224 -9.48 16.21 0.48
C ARG A 224 -9.32 15.38 -0.78
N ALA A 225 -8.39 14.40 -0.75
CA ALA A 225 -8.19 13.46 -1.85
C ALA A 225 -7.80 12.07 -1.35
N VAL A 226 -8.31 11.03 -2.05
CA VAL A 226 -7.92 9.64 -1.84
C VAL A 226 -7.65 9.01 -3.20
N GLU A 227 -6.45 8.48 -3.37
CA GLU A 227 -6.01 7.81 -4.57
C GLU A 227 -5.44 6.43 -4.22
N GLN A 228 -5.98 5.37 -4.85
CA GLN A 228 -5.51 4.00 -4.71
C GLN A 228 -5.21 3.46 -6.11
N VAL A 229 -3.94 3.35 -6.44
CA VAL A 229 -3.52 3.10 -7.82
C VAL A 229 -2.88 1.74 -7.95
N TRP A 230 -3.38 0.93 -8.87
CA TRP A 230 -2.92 -0.41 -9.17
C TRP A 230 -1.81 -0.40 -10.22
N PHE A 231 -0.67 -0.98 -9.88
CA PHE A 231 0.52 -1.09 -10.73
C PHE A 231 0.83 -2.53 -11.10
N PRO A 232 1.47 -2.78 -12.26
CA PRO A 232 1.98 -4.11 -12.58
C PRO A 232 3.09 -4.48 -11.59
N GLY A 233 3.09 -5.71 -11.13
CA GLY A 233 4.10 -6.21 -10.22
C GLY A 233 3.54 -6.87 -8.98
N VAL A 234 4.42 -7.56 -8.26
CA VAL A 234 4.17 -8.16 -6.96
C VAL A 234 4.56 -7.19 -5.85
N HIS A 235 4.31 -7.56 -4.61
CA HIS A 235 4.53 -6.73 -3.42
C HIS A 235 5.85 -5.93 -3.41
N ALA A 236 6.98 -6.60 -3.67
CA ALA A 236 8.27 -5.91 -3.68
C ALA A 236 8.56 -5.14 -5.00
N ASN A 237 7.84 -5.43 -6.10
CA ASN A 237 7.84 -4.53 -7.26
C ASN A 237 7.12 -3.20 -6.97
N ILE A 238 6.28 -3.14 -5.92
CA ILE A 238 5.60 -1.91 -5.51
C ILE A 238 6.38 -1.15 -4.45
N GLY A 239 6.95 -1.85 -3.48
CA GLY A 239 7.64 -1.22 -2.36
C GLY A 239 9.16 -1.18 -2.45
N GLY A 240 9.74 -1.76 -3.50
CA GLY A 240 11.20 -1.90 -3.65
C GLY A 240 11.77 -3.14 -2.95
N GLY A 241 13.09 -3.32 -3.06
CA GLY A 241 13.81 -4.43 -2.49
C GLY A 241 14.24 -5.51 -3.50
N TYR A 242 14.09 -5.25 -4.80
CA TYR A 242 14.68 -6.06 -5.88
C TYR A 242 15.80 -5.29 -6.59
N GLU A 243 16.72 -6.03 -7.20
CA GLU A 243 17.80 -5.48 -8.02
C GLU A 243 17.25 -4.66 -9.20
N ASP A 244 16.36 -5.26 -9.99
CA ASP A 244 15.64 -4.55 -11.04
C ASP A 244 14.54 -3.68 -10.40
N ARG A 245 14.75 -2.38 -10.42
CA ARG A 245 13.89 -1.39 -9.80
C ARG A 245 12.87 -0.77 -10.76
N GLY A 246 12.88 -1.11 -12.03
CA GLY A 246 12.05 -0.46 -13.04
C GLY A 246 10.58 -0.34 -12.61
N LEU A 247 9.99 -1.40 -12.06
CA LEU A 247 8.61 -1.39 -11.58
C LEU A 247 8.43 -0.64 -10.25
N SER A 248 9.36 -0.75 -9.31
CA SER A 248 9.27 -0.02 -8.04
C SER A 248 9.52 1.48 -8.21
N ASP A 249 10.37 1.86 -9.14
CA ASP A 249 10.59 3.26 -9.48
C ASP A 249 9.35 3.93 -10.11
N LEU A 250 8.51 3.18 -10.83
CA LEU A 250 7.20 3.69 -11.30
C LEU A 250 6.30 4.11 -10.13
N THR A 251 6.26 3.31 -9.08
CA THR A 251 5.41 3.58 -7.93
C THR A 251 5.96 4.71 -7.06
N LEU A 252 7.29 4.79 -6.93
CA LEU A 252 7.95 5.88 -6.21
C LEU A 252 7.83 7.20 -6.95
N ASP A 253 8.04 7.22 -8.26
CA ASP A 253 7.86 8.41 -9.11
C ASP A 253 6.42 8.94 -9.02
N TRP A 254 5.42 8.05 -9.10
CA TRP A 254 4.03 8.44 -8.90
C TRP A 254 3.79 9.03 -7.51
N MET A 255 4.30 8.40 -6.45
CA MET A 255 4.13 8.89 -5.08
C MET A 255 4.77 10.27 -4.90
N ILE A 256 5.96 10.50 -5.44
CA ILE A 256 6.64 11.80 -5.43
C ILE A 256 5.81 12.85 -6.19
N LYS A 257 5.26 12.50 -7.35
CA LYS A 257 4.36 13.40 -8.10
C LYS A 257 3.13 13.79 -7.30
N ARG A 258 2.54 12.84 -6.54
CA ARG A 258 1.41 13.14 -5.64
C ARG A 258 1.82 14.02 -4.48
N LEU A 259 2.98 13.73 -3.86
CA LEU A 259 3.52 14.57 -2.79
C LEU A 259 3.73 16.00 -3.28
N ARG A 260 4.41 16.19 -4.39
CA ARG A 260 4.64 17.52 -5.00
C ARG A 260 3.34 18.27 -5.35
N LYS A 261 2.32 17.54 -5.81
CA LYS A 261 1.01 18.14 -6.15
C LYS A 261 0.28 18.65 -4.93
N TYR A 262 0.20 17.83 -3.89
CA TYR A 262 -0.64 18.11 -2.72
C TYR A 262 0.10 18.87 -1.62
N CYS A 263 1.42 18.77 -1.61
CA CYS A 263 2.31 19.28 -0.57
C CYS A 263 3.60 19.85 -1.17
N PRO A 264 3.50 20.92 -2.00
CA PRO A 264 4.65 21.50 -2.71
C PRO A 264 5.71 22.09 -1.78
N GLU A 265 5.35 22.31 -0.51
CA GLU A 265 6.25 22.76 0.55
C GLU A 265 7.33 21.72 0.92
N VAL A 266 7.09 20.43 0.67
CA VAL A 266 8.07 19.36 0.88
C VAL A 266 8.92 19.21 -0.37
N VAL A 267 10.18 19.58 -0.28
CA VAL A 267 11.13 19.45 -1.39
C VAL A 267 11.66 18.03 -1.45
N VAL A 268 11.40 17.35 -2.54
CA VAL A 268 11.85 15.97 -2.77
C VAL A 268 12.46 15.83 -4.16
N SER A 269 13.65 15.23 -4.24
CA SER A 269 14.31 14.91 -5.50
C SER A 269 13.74 13.61 -6.08
N ALA A 270 13.64 13.52 -7.40
CA ALA A 270 13.37 12.26 -8.11
C ALA A 270 14.59 11.84 -8.95
N ALA A 271 15.76 12.43 -8.67
CA ALA A 271 16.99 12.11 -9.39
C ALA A 271 17.39 10.64 -9.17
N GLY A 272 17.81 9.97 -10.25
CA GLY A 272 18.24 8.57 -10.21
C GLY A 272 17.13 7.53 -10.33
N LEU A 273 15.86 7.91 -10.35
CA LEU A 273 14.77 7.00 -10.67
C LEU A 273 14.79 6.63 -12.17
N GLN A 274 14.56 5.36 -12.46
CA GLN A 274 14.47 4.81 -13.81
C GLN A 274 13.17 4.01 -13.98
N PRO A 275 12.01 4.70 -14.00
CA PRO A 275 10.71 4.05 -14.12
C PRO A 275 10.60 3.28 -15.44
N ASP A 276 10.41 1.97 -15.38
CA ASP A 276 10.21 1.13 -16.57
C ASP A 276 9.09 0.12 -16.35
N HIS A 277 8.02 0.23 -17.17
CA HIS A 277 6.91 -0.72 -17.15
C HIS A 277 7.29 -2.12 -17.67
N ARG A 278 8.46 -2.26 -18.30
CA ARG A 278 9.04 -3.54 -18.77
C ARG A 278 9.91 -4.23 -17.74
N GLY A 279 10.20 -3.56 -16.63
CA GLY A 279 11.00 -4.09 -15.53
C GLY A 279 10.59 -5.51 -15.12
N THR A 280 11.46 -6.24 -14.50
CA THR A 280 11.29 -7.67 -14.19
C THR A 280 10.12 -7.89 -13.24
N LEU A 281 9.16 -8.70 -13.67
CA LEU A 281 8.09 -9.22 -12.83
C LEU A 281 8.59 -10.49 -12.13
N TYR A 282 8.87 -10.41 -10.85
CA TYR A 282 9.33 -11.53 -10.05
C TYR A 282 8.16 -12.42 -9.61
N ASP A 283 8.43 -13.71 -9.36
CA ASP A 283 7.47 -14.62 -8.72
C ASP A 283 7.90 -14.86 -7.27
N PRO A 284 7.22 -14.26 -6.28
CA PRO A 284 7.61 -14.39 -4.89
C PRO A 284 7.16 -15.70 -4.25
N ARG A 285 6.46 -16.55 -4.99
CA ARG A 285 5.96 -17.83 -4.48
C ARG A 285 7.12 -18.82 -4.31
N SER A 286 7.51 -19.03 -3.07
CA SER A 286 8.50 -20.03 -2.65
C SER A 286 7.80 -21.22 -1.97
N TRP A 287 8.55 -22.26 -1.63
CA TRP A 287 8.05 -23.40 -0.89
C TRP A 287 7.40 -23.00 0.47
N LEU A 288 7.84 -21.88 1.07
CA LEU A 288 7.23 -21.32 2.28
C LEU A 288 5.77 -20.90 2.06
N TYR A 289 5.40 -20.61 0.82
CA TYR A 289 4.05 -20.22 0.41
C TYR A 289 3.37 -21.29 -0.43
N TRP A 290 3.67 -22.59 -0.19
CA TRP A 290 3.15 -23.74 -0.94
C TRP A 290 1.62 -23.70 -1.13
N ARG A 291 0.86 -23.19 -0.15
CA ARG A 291 -0.60 -23.04 -0.26
C ARG A 291 -1.00 -22.04 -1.36
N SER A 292 -0.21 -21.01 -1.60
CA SER A 292 -0.45 -20.01 -2.65
C SER A 292 -0.08 -20.55 -4.05
N ILE A 293 0.77 -21.58 -4.12
CA ILE A 293 1.06 -22.28 -5.37
C ILE A 293 -0.18 -23.06 -5.84
N TRP A 294 -0.87 -23.74 -4.91
CA TRP A 294 -2.05 -24.57 -5.21
C TRP A 294 -3.35 -23.76 -5.30
N ARG A 295 -3.46 -22.67 -4.56
CA ARG A 295 -4.64 -21.81 -4.50
C ARG A 295 -4.19 -20.35 -4.43
N PRO A 296 -3.76 -19.75 -5.54
CA PRO A 296 -3.31 -18.36 -5.55
C PRO A 296 -4.44 -17.42 -5.15
N LEU A 297 -4.11 -16.37 -4.40
CA LEU A 297 -5.00 -15.25 -4.15
C LEU A 297 -5.10 -14.42 -5.42
N MET A 298 -6.30 -13.98 -5.77
CA MET A 298 -6.52 -12.99 -6.81
C MET A 298 -7.07 -11.71 -6.18
N ARG A 299 -6.33 -10.65 -6.29
CA ARG A 299 -6.76 -9.32 -5.86
C ARG A 299 -7.77 -8.76 -6.86
N LEU A 300 -8.87 -8.23 -6.37
CA LEU A 300 -9.92 -7.66 -7.22
C LEU A 300 -9.73 -6.15 -7.35
N ILE A 301 -9.53 -5.70 -8.58
CA ILE A 301 -9.43 -4.28 -8.93
C ILE A 301 -10.86 -3.75 -9.10
N ASN A 302 -11.21 -2.73 -8.33
CA ASN A 302 -12.52 -2.08 -8.36
C ASN A 302 -13.72 -3.06 -8.37
N ARG A 303 -13.61 -4.15 -7.59
CA ARG A 303 -14.62 -5.24 -7.50
C ARG A 303 -14.98 -5.92 -8.81
N CYS A 304 -14.13 -5.85 -9.82
CA CYS A 304 -14.41 -6.53 -11.08
C CYS A 304 -14.58 -8.03 -10.87
N VAL A 305 -15.72 -8.55 -11.35
CA VAL A 305 -16.06 -9.98 -11.22
C VAL A 305 -15.24 -10.79 -12.23
N LEU A 306 -14.52 -11.78 -11.73
CA LEU A 306 -13.79 -12.73 -12.57
C LEU A 306 -14.73 -13.85 -13.02
N LYS A 307 -14.81 -14.06 -14.33
CA LYS A 307 -15.49 -15.22 -14.91
C LYS A 307 -14.55 -16.43 -14.83
N ASP A 308 -15.07 -17.59 -14.46
CA ASP A 308 -14.35 -18.89 -14.45
C ASP A 308 -13.14 -19.07 -13.50
N CYS A 309 -13.26 -18.65 -12.24
CA CYS A 309 -12.17 -18.74 -11.27
C CYS A 309 -12.33 -19.85 -10.22
N ARG A 310 -12.68 -21.07 -10.61
CA ARG A 310 -12.94 -22.20 -9.68
C ARG A 310 -11.74 -22.59 -8.80
N ARG A 311 -10.50 -22.30 -9.21
CA ARG A 311 -9.27 -22.65 -8.48
C ARG A 311 -8.60 -21.46 -7.79
N ILE A 312 -9.15 -20.25 -7.94
CA ILE A 312 -8.53 -19.02 -7.43
C ILE A 312 -9.34 -18.55 -6.22
N ARG A 313 -8.65 -18.22 -5.14
CA ARG A 313 -9.29 -17.57 -4.00
C ARG A 313 -9.39 -16.08 -4.31
N LEU A 314 -10.60 -15.56 -4.34
CA LEU A 314 -10.83 -14.13 -4.43
C LEU A 314 -10.54 -13.47 -3.08
N ALA A 315 -9.98 -12.27 -3.12
CA ALA A 315 -9.80 -11.46 -1.92
C ALA A 315 -11.16 -11.26 -1.22
N SER A 316 -11.18 -11.34 0.09
CA SER A 316 -12.39 -11.19 0.90
C SER A 316 -12.89 -9.76 0.78
N ILE A 317 -13.97 -9.56 0.03
CA ILE A 317 -14.65 -8.26 -0.06
C ILE A 317 -15.74 -8.23 1.00
N ALA A 318 -15.67 -7.30 1.94
CA ALA A 318 -16.80 -7.04 2.82
C ALA A 318 -17.99 -6.54 1.98
N PRO A 319 -19.18 -7.17 2.09
CA PRO A 319 -20.29 -6.97 1.15
C PRO A 319 -20.84 -5.54 1.12
N HIS A 320 -20.61 -4.73 2.15
CA HIS A 320 -21.32 -3.48 2.38
C HIS A 320 -20.52 -2.19 2.17
N SER A 321 -19.22 -2.24 1.87
CA SER A 321 -18.42 -1.03 1.69
C SER A 321 -17.74 -0.98 0.32
N LYS A 322 -17.90 0.15 -0.39
CA LYS A 322 -17.23 0.38 -1.69
C LYS A 322 -15.81 0.87 -1.46
N PRO A 323 -14.80 0.32 -2.17
CA PRO A 323 -13.49 0.97 -2.26
C PRO A 323 -13.64 2.39 -2.81
N ILE A 324 -12.72 3.28 -2.42
CA ILE A 324 -12.71 4.67 -2.87
C ILE A 324 -11.43 4.98 -3.62
N GLY A 325 -11.52 5.78 -4.67
CA GLY A 325 -10.36 6.28 -5.41
C GLY A 325 -9.52 5.20 -6.07
N GLU A 326 -10.07 4.02 -6.39
CA GLU A 326 -9.34 2.98 -7.11
C GLU A 326 -9.18 3.34 -8.59
N MET A 327 -7.92 3.30 -9.08
CA MET A 327 -7.52 3.63 -10.44
C MET A 327 -6.47 2.64 -10.94
N LEU A 328 -6.27 2.57 -12.25
CA LEU A 328 -5.18 1.83 -12.88
C LEU A 328 -4.07 2.78 -13.31
N HIS A 329 -2.81 2.41 -13.06
CA HIS A 329 -1.69 3.15 -13.64
C HIS A 329 -1.51 2.81 -15.12
N TRP A 330 -1.16 3.80 -15.94
CA TRP A 330 -0.93 3.63 -17.39
C TRP A 330 0.04 2.49 -17.71
N SER A 331 1.04 2.25 -16.85
CA SER A 331 2.06 1.21 -17.04
C SER A 331 1.48 -0.20 -17.10
N ALA A 332 0.35 -0.45 -16.40
CA ALA A 332 -0.35 -1.74 -16.46
C ALA A 332 -0.95 -1.96 -17.85
N LEU A 333 -1.51 -0.91 -18.46
CA LEU A 333 -2.02 -0.98 -19.82
C LEU A 333 -0.91 -1.11 -20.85
N ALA A 334 0.15 -0.30 -20.74
CA ALA A 334 1.29 -0.37 -21.63
C ALA A 334 1.86 -1.79 -21.67
N ARG A 335 2.11 -2.38 -20.50
CA ARG A 335 2.60 -3.76 -20.36
C ARG A 335 1.62 -4.80 -20.93
N PHE A 336 0.32 -4.61 -20.72
CA PHE A 336 -0.72 -5.48 -21.29
C PHE A 336 -0.80 -5.41 -22.82
N MET A 337 -0.60 -4.22 -23.40
CA MET A 337 -0.71 -3.99 -24.84
C MET A 337 0.53 -4.43 -25.62
N GLU A 338 1.67 -4.61 -24.96
CA GLU A 338 2.88 -5.09 -25.61
C GLU A 338 2.67 -6.49 -26.18
N THR A 339 2.56 -6.55 -27.51
CA THR A 339 2.29 -7.79 -28.25
C THR A 339 3.53 -8.59 -28.56
N LYS A 340 4.72 -7.98 -28.51
CA LYS A 340 5.99 -8.62 -28.88
C LYS A 340 6.64 -9.28 -27.67
N LYS A 341 6.94 -10.56 -27.83
CA LYS A 341 7.80 -11.33 -26.93
C LYS A 341 9.23 -10.76 -26.98
N ALA A 342 9.57 -9.87 -26.10
CA ALA A 342 10.98 -9.65 -25.82
C ALA A 342 11.49 -10.91 -25.11
N GLY A 343 12.36 -11.70 -25.77
CA GLY A 343 13.01 -12.88 -25.17
C GLY A 343 12.11 -14.08 -24.85
N GLY A 344 11.03 -14.33 -25.60
CA GLY A 344 10.22 -15.55 -25.44
C GLY A 344 9.25 -15.56 -24.24
N ARG A 345 9.12 -14.49 -23.47
CA ARG A 345 8.23 -14.39 -22.30
C ARG A 345 6.75 -14.43 -22.71
N LYS A 346 5.91 -15.04 -21.86
CA LYS A 346 4.45 -15.03 -22.04
C LYS A 346 3.92 -13.60 -22.00
N ARG A 347 2.89 -13.30 -22.82
CA ARG A 347 2.20 -12.01 -22.81
C ARG A 347 1.68 -11.71 -21.40
N TYR A 348 1.93 -10.47 -20.91
CA TYR A 348 1.38 -10.00 -19.65
C TYR A 348 -0.13 -9.78 -19.77
N ALA A 349 -0.91 -10.59 -19.10
CA ALA A 349 -2.38 -10.49 -19.18
C ALA A 349 -3.04 -11.14 -17.95
N PRO A 350 -2.81 -10.61 -16.76
CA PRO A 350 -3.41 -11.18 -15.54
C PRO A 350 -4.95 -11.06 -15.57
N PRO A 351 -5.66 -12.08 -15.07
CA PRO A 351 -7.13 -12.14 -15.16
C PRO A 351 -7.85 -10.96 -14.50
N ASN A 352 -7.35 -10.49 -13.34
CA ASN A 352 -7.89 -9.32 -12.64
C ASN A 352 -7.75 -8.02 -13.43
N LEU A 353 -6.61 -7.84 -14.11
CA LEU A 353 -6.42 -6.69 -15.00
C LEU A 353 -7.38 -6.77 -16.20
N ARG A 354 -7.54 -7.94 -16.83
CA ARG A 354 -8.48 -8.12 -17.95
C ARG A 354 -9.90 -7.75 -17.53
N ALA A 355 -10.36 -8.21 -16.36
CA ALA A 355 -11.67 -7.85 -15.84
C ALA A 355 -11.80 -6.34 -15.55
N ALA A 356 -10.72 -5.70 -15.07
CA ALA A 356 -10.71 -4.27 -14.81
C ALA A 356 -10.75 -3.44 -16.11
N LEU A 357 -10.20 -3.94 -17.22
CA LEU A 357 -10.24 -3.24 -18.52
C LEU A 357 -11.67 -3.03 -19.04
N ASP A 358 -12.60 -3.94 -18.75
CA ASP A 358 -14.01 -3.75 -19.10
C ASP A 358 -14.59 -2.57 -18.29
N SER A 359 -14.25 -2.47 -17.00
CA SER A 359 -14.63 -1.34 -16.14
C SER A 359 -14.01 0.00 -16.60
N VAL A 360 -12.79 -0.02 -17.17
CA VAL A 360 -12.16 1.15 -17.78
C VAL A 360 -12.94 1.59 -19.04
N ARG A 361 -13.29 0.65 -19.91
CA ARG A 361 -14.08 0.93 -21.12
C ARG A 361 -15.45 1.52 -20.80
N GLU A 362 -16.04 1.11 -19.70
CA GLU A 362 -17.31 1.64 -19.19
C GLU A 362 -17.16 2.98 -18.43
N GLY A 363 -15.96 3.54 -18.32
CA GLY A 363 -15.70 4.78 -17.59
C GLY A 363 -15.81 4.66 -16.06
N LYS A 364 -15.91 3.46 -15.52
CA LYS A 364 -16.06 3.20 -14.08
C LYS A 364 -14.71 3.17 -13.33
N THR A 365 -13.63 2.89 -14.03
CA THR A 365 -12.26 2.88 -13.48
C THR A 365 -11.43 3.86 -14.29
N LEU A 366 -10.82 4.84 -13.61
CA LEU A 366 -9.94 5.83 -14.21
C LEU A 366 -8.53 5.27 -14.41
N ILE A 367 -7.82 5.84 -15.38
CA ILE A 367 -6.40 5.58 -15.60
C ILE A 367 -5.60 6.79 -15.12
N VAL A 368 -4.52 6.53 -14.40
CA VAL A 368 -3.52 7.54 -14.03
C VAL A 368 -2.46 7.57 -15.11
N GLY A 369 -2.24 8.73 -15.71
CA GLY A 369 -1.25 8.95 -16.78
C GLY A 369 0.19 8.94 -16.27
N ALA A 370 1.13 9.07 -17.20
CA ALA A 370 2.58 9.17 -16.88
C ALA A 370 2.92 10.46 -16.12
N ASP A 371 2.10 11.50 -16.27
CA ASP A 371 2.17 12.74 -15.48
C ASP A 371 1.67 12.55 -14.04
N GLY A 372 1.09 11.40 -13.75
CA GLY A 372 0.49 11.05 -12.48
C GLY A 372 -0.96 11.53 -12.33
N GLU A 373 -1.56 12.19 -13.32
CA GLU A 373 -2.92 12.70 -13.21
C GLU A 373 -3.96 11.66 -13.62
N PRO A 374 -5.11 11.58 -12.91
CA PRO A 374 -6.24 10.79 -13.35
C PRO A 374 -6.84 11.37 -14.62
N GLY A 375 -6.99 10.54 -15.63
CA GLY A 375 -7.60 10.91 -16.89
C GLY A 375 -8.38 9.76 -17.53
N SER A 376 -9.21 10.05 -18.51
CA SER A 376 -9.83 9.07 -19.38
C SER A 376 -8.89 8.77 -20.56
N PHE A 377 -7.67 8.29 -20.25
CA PHE A 377 -6.74 7.87 -21.28
C PHE A 377 -7.19 6.51 -21.83
N LEU A 378 -8.00 6.53 -22.89
CA LEU A 378 -8.08 5.43 -23.83
C LEU A 378 -6.99 5.69 -24.88
N PRO A 379 -5.83 5.03 -24.86
CA PRO A 379 -5.07 4.89 -26.08
C PRO A 379 -6.04 4.25 -27.07
N ALA A 380 -6.02 4.68 -28.33
CA ALA A 380 -6.82 4.08 -29.40
C ALA A 380 -6.52 2.57 -29.40
N VAL A 381 -7.28 1.80 -28.65
CA VAL A 381 -7.20 0.35 -28.63
C VAL A 381 -7.85 -0.08 -29.92
N ALA A 382 -7.01 -0.43 -30.91
CA ALA A 382 -7.52 -1.17 -32.06
C ALA A 382 -8.38 -2.33 -31.53
N PRO A 383 -9.60 -2.51 -32.05
CA PRO A 383 -10.47 -3.57 -31.59
C PRO A 383 -9.71 -4.88 -31.65
N VAL A 384 -9.63 -5.59 -30.53
CA VAL A 384 -9.12 -6.97 -30.51
C VAL A 384 -10.07 -7.73 -31.43
N SER A 385 -9.60 -8.03 -32.65
CA SER A 385 -10.33 -8.90 -33.58
C SER A 385 -10.73 -10.14 -32.83
N ALA A 386 -12.03 -10.41 -32.78
CA ALA A 386 -12.55 -11.65 -32.27
C ALA A 386 -11.79 -12.80 -32.94
N PRO A 387 -11.44 -13.88 -32.21
CA PRO A 387 -10.80 -15.02 -32.82
C PRO A 387 -11.71 -15.49 -33.97
N THR A 388 -11.24 -15.34 -35.21
CA THR A 388 -11.89 -15.94 -36.38
C THR A 388 -12.00 -17.43 -36.12
N ARG A 389 -13.23 -17.93 -36.03
CA ARG A 389 -13.48 -19.38 -36.08
C ARG A 389 -12.77 -19.93 -37.31
N PRO A 390 -11.97 -20.99 -37.17
CA PRO A 390 -11.45 -21.64 -38.37
C PRO A 390 -12.64 -22.06 -39.24
N ALA A 391 -12.60 -21.68 -40.50
CA ALA A 391 -13.57 -22.11 -41.47
C ALA A 391 -13.64 -23.62 -41.46
N ALA A 392 -14.85 -24.17 -41.36
CA ALA A 392 -15.08 -25.60 -41.43
C ALA A 392 -14.56 -26.05 -42.80
N GLN A 393 -13.62 -27.02 -42.77
CA GLN A 393 -13.18 -27.70 -43.98
C GLN A 393 -14.38 -28.44 -44.58
N PRO A 394 -14.64 -28.37 -45.90
CA PRO A 394 -15.71 -29.14 -46.50
C PRO A 394 -15.36 -30.63 -46.36
N THR A 395 -16.29 -31.38 -45.82
CA THR A 395 -16.25 -32.84 -45.75
C THR A 395 -16.24 -33.40 -47.20
N ALA A 396 -15.22 -34.19 -47.50
CA ALA A 396 -15.17 -34.97 -48.73
C ALA A 396 -16.35 -35.96 -48.75
N GLY A 397 -17.35 -35.64 -49.54
CA GLY A 397 -18.49 -36.51 -49.82
C GLY A 397 -18.36 -37.20 -51.16
N GLU A 398 -18.39 -38.49 -51.08
CA GLU A 398 -18.90 -39.44 -52.06
C GLU A 398 -18.38 -39.38 -53.49
N MET A 399 -17.39 -40.21 -53.77
CA MET A 399 -17.12 -40.69 -55.10
C MET A 399 -17.98 -41.93 -55.33
N ARG A 400 -19.12 -41.81 -56.08
CA ARG A 400 -19.87 -42.94 -56.63
C ARG A 400 -19.16 -43.44 -57.88
N LEU A 401 -18.86 -44.75 -57.86
CA LEU A 401 -18.53 -45.52 -59.03
C LEU A 401 -19.71 -45.61 -59.99
N HIS A 402 -19.49 -45.34 -61.25
CA HIS A 402 -19.99 -46.07 -62.41
C HIS A 402 -18.92 -46.06 -63.48
#